data_a73cff65c9677ee54496876664e501df
#
_entry.id   a73cff65c9677ee54496876664e501df
#
_cell.length_a   1.000
_cell.length_b   1.000
_cell.length_c   1.000
_cell.angle_alpha   90.00
_cell.angle_beta   90.00
_cell.angle_gamma   90.00
#
_symmetry.space_group_name_H-M   'P 1'
#
loop_
_entity.id
_entity.type
_entity.pdbx_description
1 polymer ?
#
loop_
_entity_poly.entity_id
_entity_poly.type
_entity_poly.pdbx_seq_one_letter_code
_entity_poly.pdbx_strand_id
1 'polypeptide(L)'
;MKKVNIGVAGLGFGKEFAAIYCDHPLVDKVAICTRNPETLNKVGEELGIPEELRFTNYDDMISHEELDAIHIVTPIKEHYPQSIKALRAGKHTACTVPMATSLDELREIVKTSREVGKIYTMMETSLYTREYLYVKRLKENGELGKIQYLKGDHMQNMSLEGWGDYWQGFPPFWYGTHVLSPILDLAGTTAKSVRCLGSGRVNKERAEHYGCPYAVETATFRLRNSDIVAEAHRCLFERVF
;
A
#
# COMPACT_ATOMS: atom_id res chain seq x y z
N MET A 1 -13.18 11.56 22.24
CA MET A 1 -13.43 10.65 21.11
C MET A 1 -13.33 9.21 21.64
N LYS A 2 -14.15 8.28 21.13
CA LYS A 2 -14.01 6.86 21.46
C LYS A 2 -12.68 6.37 20.89
N LYS A 3 -11.88 5.67 21.69
CA LYS A 3 -10.66 5.00 21.22
C LYS A 3 -11.02 3.79 20.38
N VAL A 4 -10.09 3.37 19.53
CA VAL A 4 -10.24 2.22 18.62
C VAL A 4 -9.22 1.14 18.94
N ASN A 5 -9.59 -0.12 18.70
CA ASN A 5 -8.72 -1.29 18.83
C ASN A 5 -8.31 -1.76 17.44
N ILE A 6 -7.02 -1.90 17.20
CA ILE A 6 -6.46 -2.16 15.87
C ILE A 6 -5.64 -3.45 15.86
N GLY A 7 -5.93 -4.34 14.90
CA GLY A 7 -5.10 -5.50 14.58
C GLY A 7 -4.15 -5.20 13.43
N VAL A 8 -2.87 -5.54 13.54
CA VAL A 8 -1.86 -5.40 12.48
C VAL A 8 -1.47 -6.78 11.96
N ALA A 9 -1.73 -7.05 10.68
CA ALA A 9 -1.40 -8.29 10.01
C ALA A 9 -0.12 -8.14 9.17
N GLY A 10 0.88 -8.99 9.44
CA GLY A 10 2.20 -8.95 8.79
C GLY A 10 3.19 -8.08 9.56
N LEU A 11 4.21 -8.71 10.18
CA LEU A 11 5.15 -8.04 11.07
C LEU A 11 6.55 -7.78 10.46
N GLY A 12 6.72 -7.97 9.16
CA GLY A 12 7.94 -7.51 8.48
C GLY A 12 8.06 -5.99 8.58
N PHE A 13 7.32 -5.29 7.76
CA PHE A 13 7.19 -3.83 7.83
C PHE A 13 6.12 -3.36 8.85
N GLY A 14 5.11 -4.21 9.11
CA GLY A 14 3.98 -3.88 9.98
C GLY A 14 4.33 -3.62 11.44
N LYS A 15 5.49 -4.09 11.94
CA LYS A 15 5.94 -3.79 13.29
C LYS A 15 6.12 -2.27 13.53
N GLU A 16 6.53 -1.53 12.51
CA GLU A 16 6.67 -0.07 12.59
C GLU A 16 5.30 0.60 12.82
N PHE A 17 4.27 0.13 12.13
CA PHE A 17 2.90 0.63 12.33
C PHE A 17 2.33 0.20 13.68
N ALA A 18 2.61 -1.02 14.13
CA ALA A 18 2.17 -1.49 15.44
C ALA A 18 2.74 -0.60 16.56
N ALA A 19 4.03 -0.23 16.49
CA ALA A 19 4.65 0.70 17.43
C ALA A 19 3.95 2.07 17.44
N ILE A 20 3.68 2.63 16.24
CA ILE A 20 2.96 3.90 16.11
C ILE A 20 1.56 3.83 16.75
N TYR A 21 0.85 2.71 16.55
CA TYR A 21 -0.47 2.53 17.14
C TYR A 21 -0.42 2.37 18.66
N CYS A 22 0.59 1.70 19.22
CA CYS A 22 0.77 1.62 20.68
C CYS A 22 0.94 2.99 21.34
N ASP A 23 1.58 3.93 20.66
CA ASP A 23 1.81 5.29 21.15
C ASP A 23 0.67 6.27 20.81
N HIS A 24 -0.29 5.86 19.97
CA HIS A 24 -1.30 6.78 19.46
C HIS A 24 -2.42 7.03 20.46
N PRO A 25 -2.73 8.28 20.84
CA PRO A 25 -3.69 8.60 21.93
C PRO A 25 -5.13 8.15 21.67
N LEU A 26 -5.51 7.88 20.42
CA LEU A 26 -6.84 7.40 20.05
C LEU A 26 -6.91 5.88 19.87
N VAL A 27 -5.83 5.14 20.11
CA VAL A 27 -5.80 3.69 20.12
C VAL A 27 -5.84 3.20 21.57
N ASP A 28 -6.63 2.17 21.84
CA ASP A 28 -6.72 1.55 23.16
C ASP A 28 -5.93 0.25 23.23
N LYS A 29 -6.22 -0.66 22.30
CA LYS A 29 -5.55 -1.95 22.19
C LYS A 29 -4.95 -2.16 20.80
N VAL A 30 -3.77 -2.77 20.78
CA VAL A 30 -3.11 -3.21 19.54
C VAL A 30 -2.97 -4.72 19.57
N ALA A 31 -3.48 -5.39 18.55
CA ALA A 31 -3.24 -6.80 18.30
C ALA A 31 -2.28 -6.96 17.12
N ILE A 32 -1.50 -8.05 17.13
CA ILE A 32 -0.54 -8.36 16.08
C ILE A 32 -0.71 -9.77 15.55
N CYS A 33 -0.47 -9.94 14.25
CA CYS A 33 -0.57 -11.23 13.59
C CYS A 33 0.59 -11.50 12.63
N THR A 34 1.25 -12.64 12.81
CA THR A 34 2.20 -13.20 11.84
C THR A 34 2.28 -14.70 11.97
N ARG A 35 2.52 -15.41 10.87
CA ARG A 35 2.65 -16.88 10.86
C ARG A 35 3.88 -17.43 11.59
N ASN A 36 4.88 -16.60 11.84
CA ASN A 36 6.10 -16.98 12.56
C ASN A 36 5.94 -16.69 14.06
N PRO A 37 5.85 -17.73 14.94
CA PRO A 37 5.66 -17.53 16.37
C PRO A 37 6.83 -16.84 17.07
N GLU A 38 8.05 -17.05 16.59
CA GLU A 38 9.26 -16.40 17.16
C GLU A 38 9.21 -14.89 16.93
N THR A 39 8.92 -14.47 15.67
CA THR A 39 8.73 -13.06 15.34
C THR A 39 7.56 -12.46 16.11
N LEU A 40 6.46 -13.20 16.25
CA LEU A 40 5.27 -12.76 16.98
C LEU A 40 5.59 -12.45 18.44
N ASN A 41 6.25 -13.39 19.13
CA ASN A 41 6.59 -13.24 20.54
C ASN A 41 7.60 -12.09 20.74
N LYS A 42 8.66 -12.05 19.91
CA LYS A 42 9.64 -10.98 19.96
C LYS A 42 9.01 -9.60 19.83
N VAL A 43 8.20 -9.37 18.82
CA VAL A 43 7.54 -8.07 18.60
C VAL A 43 6.51 -7.78 19.69
N GLY A 44 5.77 -8.80 20.14
CA GLY A 44 4.81 -8.69 21.24
C GLY A 44 5.47 -8.26 22.56
N GLU A 45 6.62 -8.81 22.88
CA GLU A 45 7.41 -8.45 24.07
C GLU A 45 8.00 -7.04 23.94
N GLU A 46 8.61 -6.71 22.79
CA GLU A 46 9.19 -5.40 22.51
C GLU A 46 8.16 -4.26 22.63
N LEU A 47 6.92 -4.50 22.23
CA LEU A 47 5.84 -3.50 22.24
C LEU A 47 4.91 -3.62 23.48
N GLY A 48 5.15 -4.55 24.38
CA GLY A 48 4.31 -4.79 25.55
C GLY A 48 2.88 -5.25 25.21
N ILE A 49 2.69 -5.92 24.08
CA ILE A 49 1.37 -6.42 23.63
C ILE A 49 1.04 -7.71 24.40
N PRO A 50 -0.12 -7.82 25.09
CA PRO A 50 -0.54 -9.02 25.81
C PRO A 50 -0.61 -10.26 24.91
N GLU A 51 -0.38 -11.46 25.48
CA GLU A 51 -0.37 -12.72 24.71
C GLU A 51 -1.70 -12.99 24.02
N GLU A 52 -2.83 -12.67 24.66
CA GLU A 52 -4.18 -12.82 24.11
C GLU A 52 -4.46 -11.93 22.88
N LEU A 53 -3.61 -10.95 22.60
CA LEU A 53 -3.67 -10.09 21.42
C LEU A 53 -2.58 -10.41 20.38
N ARG A 54 -1.92 -11.57 20.52
CA ARG A 54 -0.90 -12.08 19.59
C ARG A 54 -1.42 -13.27 18.82
N PHE A 55 -1.55 -13.18 17.52
CA PHE A 55 -2.18 -14.19 16.67
C PHE A 55 -1.20 -14.78 15.65
N THR A 56 -1.18 -16.10 15.52
CA THR A 56 -0.48 -16.79 14.42
C THR A 56 -1.38 -17.00 13.21
N ASN A 57 -2.69 -16.90 13.38
CA ASN A 57 -3.71 -17.07 12.36
C ASN A 57 -4.48 -15.76 12.13
N TYR A 58 -4.61 -15.38 10.87
CA TYR A 58 -5.32 -14.16 10.48
C TYR A 58 -6.83 -14.23 10.77
N ASP A 59 -7.46 -15.37 10.52
CA ASP A 59 -8.90 -15.55 10.71
C ASP A 59 -9.27 -15.46 12.20
N ASP A 60 -8.40 -15.95 13.10
CA ASP A 60 -8.59 -15.81 14.55
C ASP A 60 -8.52 -14.32 14.96
N MET A 61 -7.55 -13.58 14.45
CA MET A 61 -7.43 -12.16 14.75
C MET A 61 -8.65 -11.35 14.28
N ILE A 62 -9.12 -11.55 13.05
CA ILE A 62 -10.28 -10.79 12.55
C ILE A 62 -11.59 -11.17 13.22
N SER A 63 -11.66 -12.37 13.81
CA SER A 63 -12.82 -12.85 14.59
C SER A 63 -12.85 -12.29 16.01
N HIS A 64 -11.75 -11.68 16.49
CA HIS A 64 -11.69 -11.13 17.84
C HIS A 64 -12.66 -9.94 17.99
N GLU A 65 -13.64 -10.06 18.90
CA GLU A 65 -14.77 -9.12 19.00
C GLU A 65 -14.35 -7.71 19.37
N GLU A 66 -13.32 -7.55 20.17
CA GLU A 66 -12.86 -6.23 20.63
C GLU A 66 -12.15 -5.41 19.54
N LEU A 67 -11.69 -6.00 18.44
CA LEU A 67 -11.03 -5.25 17.37
C LEU A 67 -12.05 -4.49 16.51
N ASP A 68 -11.81 -3.19 16.34
CA ASP A 68 -12.62 -2.31 15.48
C ASP A 68 -12.07 -2.29 14.04
N ALA A 69 -10.75 -2.38 13.88
CA ALA A 69 -10.07 -2.23 12.59
C ALA A 69 -8.89 -3.19 12.42
N ILE A 70 -8.59 -3.50 11.16
CA ILE A 70 -7.42 -4.30 10.76
C ILE A 70 -6.56 -3.51 9.79
N HIS A 71 -5.25 -3.45 10.07
CA HIS A 71 -4.25 -2.94 9.15
C HIS A 71 -3.48 -4.11 8.52
N ILE A 72 -3.62 -4.27 7.21
CA ILE A 72 -3.00 -5.35 6.42
C ILE A 72 -1.67 -4.84 5.86
N VAL A 73 -0.57 -5.48 6.26
CA VAL A 73 0.82 -5.18 5.87
C VAL A 73 1.53 -6.46 5.41
N THR A 74 0.78 -7.36 4.86
CA THR A 74 1.23 -8.66 4.34
C THR A 74 1.77 -8.53 2.91
N PRO A 75 2.31 -9.59 2.29
CA PRO A 75 2.67 -9.57 0.87
C PRO A 75 1.48 -9.22 -0.04
N ILE A 76 1.74 -8.50 -1.12
CA ILE A 76 0.74 -7.90 -2.03
C ILE A 76 -0.37 -8.89 -2.46
N LYS A 77 -0.03 -10.15 -2.72
CA LYS A 77 -1.01 -11.18 -3.11
C LYS A 77 -2.06 -11.47 -2.04
N GLU A 78 -1.75 -11.19 -0.78
CA GLU A 78 -2.65 -11.41 0.35
C GLU A 78 -3.57 -10.20 0.60
N HIS A 79 -3.29 -9.04 0.03
CA HIS A 79 -4.03 -7.81 0.30
C HIS A 79 -5.52 -7.95 -0.01
N TYR A 80 -5.86 -8.42 -1.22
CA TYR A 80 -7.25 -8.60 -1.61
C TYR A 80 -7.99 -9.64 -0.75
N PRO A 81 -7.56 -10.91 -0.63
CA PRO A 81 -8.30 -11.91 0.13
C PRO A 81 -8.42 -11.53 1.61
N GLN A 82 -7.40 -10.97 2.22
CA GLN A 82 -7.44 -10.52 3.61
C GLN A 82 -8.35 -9.30 3.79
N SER A 83 -8.36 -8.36 2.84
CA SER A 83 -9.26 -7.20 2.88
C SER A 83 -10.73 -7.63 2.85
N ILE A 84 -11.09 -8.55 1.96
CA ILE A 84 -12.46 -9.08 1.88
C ILE A 84 -12.87 -9.80 3.16
N LYS A 85 -11.98 -10.63 3.73
CA LYS A 85 -12.23 -11.34 5.00
C LYS A 85 -12.46 -10.36 6.15
N ALA A 86 -11.58 -9.37 6.33
CA ALA A 86 -11.71 -8.36 7.40
C ALA A 86 -13.00 -7.55 7.28
N LEU A 87 -13.33 -7.07 6.08
CA LEU A 87 -14.56 -6.33 5.83
C LEU A 87 -15.80 -7.16 6.16
N ARG A 88 -15.85 -8.42 5.70
CA ARG A 88 -16.98 -9.35 5.97
C ARG A 88 -17.07 -9.75 7.44
N ALA A 89 -15.95 -9.76 8.16
CA ALA A 89 -15.92 -9.91 9.62
C ALA A 89 -16.37 -8.64 10.37
N GLY A 90 -16.81 -7.61 9.64
CA GLY A 90 -17.31 -6.37 10.24
C GLY A 90 -16.22 -5.43 10.75
N LYS A 91 -14.98 -5.56 10.27
CA LYS A 91 -13.86 -4.69 10.67
C LYS A 91 -13.65 -3.56 9.66
N HIS A 92 -13.36 -2.36 10.13
CA HIS A 92 -12.76 -1.34 9.29
C HIS A 92 -11.40 -1.84 8.80
N THR A 93 -11.00 -1.52 7.57
CA THR A 93 -9.81 -2.12 6.99
C THR A 93 -8.91 -1.04 6.39
N ALA A 94 -7.67 -1.03 6.84
CA ALA A 94 -6.57 -0.32 6.19
C ALA A 94 -5.67 -1.36 5.50
N CYS A 95 -5.21 -1.09 4.30
CA CYS A 95 -4.29 -1.97 3.59
C CYS A 95 -3.14 -1.16 3.01
N THR A 96 -1.92 -1.65 3.15
CA THR A 96 -0.78 -1.05 2.46
C THR A 96 -0.94 -1.16 0.94
N VAL A 97 -0.18 -0.38 0.22
CA VAL A 97 -0.22 -0.30 -1.24
C VAL A 97 0.47 -1.51 -1.90
N PRO A 98 -0.07 -1.91 -3.06
CA PRO A 98 -1.35 -1.60 -3.65
C PRO A 98 -2.48 -2.36 -2.95
N MET A 99 -3.70 -1.86 -2.99
CA MET A 99 -4.84 -2.54 -2.35
C MET A 99 -5.19 -3.88 -3.02
N ALA A 100 -4.89 -4.06 -4.30
CA ALA A 100 -5.06 -5.30 -5.08
C ALA A 100 -4.29 -5.21 -6.40
N THR A 101 -4.27 -6.30 -7.18
CA THR A 101 -3.49 -6.41 -8.42
C THR A 101 -4.35 -6.53 -9.68
N SER A 102 -5.68 -6.61 -9.54
CA SER A 102 -6.61 -6.63 -10.67
C SER A 102 -7.79 -5.66 -10.46
N LEU A 103 -8.39 -5.22 -11.58
CA LEU A 103 -9.55 -4.32 -11.52
C LEU A 103 -10.78 -4.97 -10.86
N ASP A 104 -10.94 -6.27 -11.01
CA ASP A 104 -12.08 -6.98 -10.44
C ASP A 104 -11.95 -7.09 -8.92
N GLU A 105 -10.74 -7.39 -8.41
CA GLU A 105 -10.43 -7.35 -6.98
C GLU A 105 -10.66 -5.95 -6.40
N LEU A 106 -10.19 -4.89 -7.08
CA LEU A 106 -10.41 -3.50 -6.65
C LEU A 106 -11.90 -3.17 -6.53
N ARG A 107 -12.70 -3.58 -7.54
CA ARG A 107 -14.16 -3.37 -7.56
C ARG A 107 -14.84 -4.14 -6.43
N GLU A 108 -14.42 -5.38 -6.17
CA GLU A 108 -15.00 -6.19 -5.10
C GLU A 108 -14.70 -5.61 -3.72
N ILE A 109 -13.48 -5.13 -3.46
CA ILE A 109 -13.15 -4.45 -2.19
C ILE A 109 -14.07 -3.24 -1.98
N VAL A 110 -14.20 -2.37 -2.99
CA VAL A 110 -15.05 -1.17 -2.89
C VAL A 110 -16.52 -1.55 -2.70
N LYS A 111 -17.00 -2.55 -3.42
CA LYS A 111 -18.37 -3.08 -3.29
C LYS A 111 -18.60 -3.62 -1.89
N THR A 112 -17.75 -4.52 -1.42
CA THR A 112 -17.86 -5.15 -0.09
C THR A 112 -17.83 -4.10 1.02
N SER A 113 -16.90 -3.14 0.97
CA SER A 113 -16.82 -2.05 1.96
C SER A 113 -18.17 -1.28 2.08
N ARG A 114 -18.80 -0.98 0.95
CA ARG A 114 -20.12 -0.31 0.90
C ARG A 114 -21.24 -1.20 1.43
N GLU A 115 -21.26 -2.47 1.05
CA GLU A 115 -22.29 -3.44 1.45
C GLU A 115 -22.30 -3.68 2.95
N VAL A 116 -21.11 -3.79 3.57
CA VAL A 116 -21.00 -4.03 5.02
C VAL A 116 -20.96 -2.73 5.85
N GLY A 117 -20.95 -1.56 5.21
CA GLY A 117 -20.91 -0.27 5.89
C GLY A 117 -19.63 -0.02 6.68
N LYS A 118 -18.49 -0.59 6.25
CA LYS A 118 -17.18 -0.43 6.89
C LYS A 118 -16.25 0.41 6.03
N ILE A 119 -15.42 1.21 6.67
CA ILE A 119 -14.41 2.02 5.98
C ILE A 119 -13.30 1.12 5.46
N TYR A 120 -12.91 1.34 4.22
CA TYR A 120 -11.68 0.81 3.64
C TYR A 120 -10.75 1.95 3.24
N THR A 121 -9.48 1.83 3.57
CA THR A 121 -8.45 2.82 3.21
C THR A 121 -7.21 2.11 2.64
N MET A 122 -6.78 2.53 1.46
CA MET A 122 -5.45 2.21 0.96
C MET A 122 -4.44 3.20 1.57
N MET A 123 -3.45 2.67 2.27
CA MET A 123 -2.47 3.48 3.02
C MET A 123 -1.35 3.97 2.11
N GLU A 124 -1.63 5.02 1.34
CA GLU A 124 -0.66 5.62 0.42
C GLU A 124 0.20 6.67 1.14
N THR A 125 1.39 6.26 1.53
CA THR A 125 2.30 7.09 2.34
C THR A 125 2.99 8.19 1.57
N SER A 126 3.11 8.10 0.23
CA SER A 126 3.79 9.13 -0.58
C SER A 126 3.09 10.50 -0.52
N LEU A 127 1.78 10.51 -0.26
CA LEU A 127 0.99 11.74 -0.08
C LEU A 127 1.27 12.49 1.23
N TYR A 128 2.04 11.86 2.13
CA TYR A 128 2.34 12.41 3.46
C TYR A 128 3.85 12.65 3.67
N THR A 129 4.67 12.44 2.63
CA THR A 129 6.08 12.81 2.70
C THR A 129 6.21 14.34 2.77
N ARG A 130 7.21 14.82 3.53
CA ARG A 130 7.44 16.27 3.69
C ARG A 130 7.69 16.98 2.37
N GLU A 131 8.37 16.32 1.44
CA GLU A 131 8.68 16.82 0.11
C GLU A 131 7.39 17.02 -0.70
N TYR A 132 6.52 16.02 -0.69
CA TYR A 132 5.22 16.11 -1.36
C TYR A 132 4.32 17.19 -0.73
N LEU A 133 4.21 17.22 0.59
CA LEU A 133 3.43 18.23 1.31
C LEU A 133 3.94 19.65 1.04
N TYR A 134 5.24 19.81 0.86
CA TYR A 134 5.83 21.09 0.48
C TYR A 134 5.37 21.52 -0.92
N VAL A 135 5.47 20.63 -1.93
CA VAL A 135 5.03 20.89 -3.30
C VAL A 135 3.51 21.18 -3.35
N LYS A 136 2.73 20.39 -2.60
CA LYS A 136 1.28 20.60 -2.49
C LYS A 136 0.95 22.00 -1.95
N ARG A 137 1.64 22.45 -0.92
CA ARG A 137 1.48 23.80 -0.35
C ARG A 137 1.84 24.89 -1.37
N LEU A 138 2.93 24.75 -2.13
CA LEU A 138 3.30 25.70 -3.20
C LEU A 138 2.20 25.82 -4.25
N LYS A 139 1.60 24.69 -4.64
CA LYS A 139 0.45 24.67 -5.55
C LYS A 139 -0.75 25.40 -4.96
N GLU A 140 -1.13 25.08 -3.71
CA GLU A 140 -2.28 25.67 -3.02
C GLU A 140 -2.14 27.20 -2.85
N ASN A 141 -0.91 27.68 -2.63
CA ASN A 141 -0.58 29.11 -2.55
C ASN A 141 -0.50 29.79 -3.93
N GLY A 142 -0.62 29.05 -5.03
CA GLY A 142 -0.48 29.59 -6.39
C GLY A 142 0.96 29.87 -6.85
N GLU A 143 1.96 29.51 -6.05
CA GLU A 143 3.38 29.77 -6.32
C GLU A 143 3.90 28.99 -7.54
N LEU A 144 3.30 27.83 -7.86
CA LEU A 144 3.64 27.04 -9.06
C LEU A 144 2.96 27.55 -10.33
N GLY A 145 2.03 28.52 -10.22
CA GLY A 145 1.25 28.98 -11.35
C GLY A 145 0.39 27.87 -11.98
N LYS A 146 0.17 27.94 -13.29
CA LYS A 146 -0.60 26.93 -14.01
C LYS A 146 0.27 25.71 -14.33
N ILE A 147 -0.07 24.56 -13.73
CA ILE A 147 0.59 23.29 -14.04
C ILE A 147 0.31 22.90 -15.50
N GLN A 148 1.36 22.63 -16.27
CA GLN A 148 1.29 22.25 -17.68
C GLN A 148 1.58 20.77 -17.90
N TYR A 149 2.37 20.16 -17.00
CA TYR A 149 2.85 18.78 -17.09
C TYR A 149 3.22 18.26 -15.72
N LEU A 150 3.02 16.96 -15.48
CA LEU A 150 3.40 16.27 -14.27
C LEU A 150 4.21 15.02 -14.61
N LYS A 151 5.31 14.82 -13.92
CA LYS A 151 6.12 13.62 -14.04
C LYS A 151 6.49 13.09 -12.66
N GLY A 152 6.45 11.76 -12.51
CA GLY A 152 6.91 11.08 -11.32
C GLY A 152 7.78 9.87 -11.67
N ASP A 153 8.82 9.66 -10.87
CA ASP A 153 9.73 8.53 -10.99
C ASP A 153 9.79 7.81 -9.63
N HIS A 154 9.62 6.49 -9.63
CA HIS A 154 9.81 5.66 -8.44
C HIS A 154 10.80 4.54 -8.76
N MET A 155 12.05 4.80 -8.43
CA MET A 155 13.18 3.92 -8.69
C MET A 155 13.61 3.25 -7.39
N GLN A 156 13.58 1.92 -7.36
CA GLN A 156 14.04 1.13 -6.22
C GLN A 156 14.85 -0.07 -6.71
N ASN A 157 15.81 -0.49 -5.92
CA ASN A 157 16.52 -1.74 -6.17
C ASN A 157 16.08 -2.80 -5.16
N MET A 158 15.11 -3.61 -5.54
CA MET A 158 14.55 -4.70 -4.73
C MET A 158 15.44 -5.97 -4.75
N SER A 159 16.58 -5.94 -5.45
CA SER A 159 17.58 -7.03 -5.40
C SER A 159 18.58 -6.87 -4.26
N LEU A 160 18.53 -5.77 -3.50
CA LEU A 160 19.36 -5.57 -2.32
C LEU A 160 18.92 -6.48 -1.17
N GLU A 161 19.86 -6.81 -0.30
CA GLU A 161 19.60 -7.58 0.91
C GLU A 161 18.52 -6.92 1.79
N GLY A 162 17.67 -7.74 2.39
CA GLY A 162 16.57 -7.28 3.26
C GLY A 162 15.20 -7.21 2.58
N TRP A 163 15.13 -7.29 1.24
CA TRP A 163 13.86 -7.43 0.53
C TRP A 163 13.49 -8.89 0.32
N GLY A 164 12.23 -9.22 0.51
CA GLY A 164 11.74 -10.58 0.24
C GLY A 164 11.80 -10.93 -1.24
N ASP A 165 12.07 -12.18 -1.57
CA ASP A 165 12.20 -12.67 -2.96
C ASP A 165 10.99 -12.39 -3.83
N TYR A 166 9.80 -12.30 -3.24
CA TYR A 166 8.57 -11.99 -3.96
C TYR A 166 8.57 -10.62 -4.66
N TRP A 167 9.43 -9.69 -4.24
CA TRP A 167 9.62 -8.40 -4.91
C TRP A 167 10.33 -8.54 -6.26
N GLN A 168 11.06 -9.64 -6.44
CA GLN A 168 11.88 -9.84 -7.61
C GLN A 168 11.05 -10.46 -8.72
N GLY A 169 10.57 -9.65 -9.67
CA GLY A 169 9.96 -10.10 -10.92
C GLY A 169 8.46 -9.89 -11.07
N PHE A 170 7.77 -9.25 -10.16
CA PHE A 170 6.41 -8.84 -10.47
C PHE A 170 6.39 -7.56 -11.33
N PRO A 171 5.27 -7.30 -12.04
CA PRO A 171 5.16 -6.12 -12.89
C PRO A 171 5.45 -4.83 -12.11
N PRO A 172 6.35 -3.95 -12.58
CA PRO A 172 6.72 -2.75 -11.84
C PRO A 172 5.53 -1.88 -11.42
N PHE A 173 4.54 -1.69 -12.29
CA PHE A 173 3.34 -0.90 -11.95
C PHE A 173 2.34 -1.60 -11.02
N TRP A 174 2.51 -2.84 -10.65
CA TRP A 174 1.78 -3.38 -9.50
C TRP A 174 2.11 -2.61 -8.21
N TYR A 175 3.30 -2.01 -8.16
CA TYR A 175 3.72 -1.13 -7.06
C TYR A 175 3.93 0.31 -7.57
N GLY A 176 2.95 0.81 -8.35
CA GLY A 176 3.00 2.13 -8.98
C GLY A 176 2.27 3.24 -8.23
N THR A 177 1.60 2.93 -7.12
CA THR A 177 0.75 3.89 -6.40
C THR A 177 1.54 5.08 -5.85
N HIS A 178 2.75 4.86 -5.35
CA HIS A 178 3.62 5.92 -4.83
C HIS A 178 4.02 6.98 -5.85
N VAL A 179 4.05 6.64 -7.12
CA VAL A 179 4.31 7.61 -8.20
C VAL A 179 3.03 8.21 -8.74
N LEU A 180 1.94 7.43 -8.80
CA LEU A 180 0.68 7.88 -9.41
C LEU A 180 -0.15 8.75 -8.47
N SER A 181 -0.18 8.44 -7.17
CA SER A 181 -1.01 9.16 -6.21
C SER A 181 -0.62 10.64 -6.09
N PRO A 182 0.67 11.02 -5.95
CA PRO A 182 1.09 12.42 -5.98
C PRO A 182 0.71 13.15 -7.29
N ILE A 183 0.88 12.48 -8.43
CA ILE A 183 0.51 13.06 -9.73
C ILE A 183 -0.98 13.39 -9.79
N LEU A 184 -1.83 12.44 -9.40
CA LEU A 184 -3.28 12.58 -9.48
C LEU A 184 -3.81 13.60 -8.45
N ASP A 185 -3.24 13.64 -7.24
CA ASP A 185 -3.60 14.61 -6.22
C ASP A 185 -3.19 16.04 -6.63
N LEU A 186 -1.96 16.23 -7.17
CA LEU A 186 -1.55 17.52 -7.71
C LEU A 186 -2.38 17.95 -8.93
N ALA A 187 -2.80 17.01 -9.77
CA ALA A 187 -3.68 17.32 -10.89
C ALA A 187 -5.12 17.65 -10.43
N GLY A 188 -5.53 17.19 -9.25
CA GLY A 188 -6.90 17.33 -8.74
C GLY A 188 -7.94 16.57 -9.56
N THR A 189 -7.53 15.50 -10.25
CA THR A 189 -8.40 14.71 -11.13
C THR A 189 -7.90 13.28 -11.28
N THR A 190 -8.62 12.47 -12.05
CA THR A 190 -8.28 11.06 -12.31
C THR A 190 -7.80 10.83 -13.74
N ALA A 191 -7.17 9.70 -14.00
CA ALA A 191 -6.78 9.30 -15.33
C ALA A 191 -8.01 9.02 -16.22
N LYS A 192 -7.96 9.50 -17.46
CA LYS A 192 -8.93 9.19 -18.53
C LYS A 192 -8.45 8.01 -19.36
N SER A 193 -7.18 7.98 -19.71
CA SER A 193 -6.54 6.91 -20.47
C SER A 193 -5.07 6.81 -20.12
N VAL A 194 -4.49 5.65 -20.36
CA VAL A 194 -3.08 5.36 -20.14
C VAL A 194 -2.51 4.60 -21.33
N ARG A 195 -1.25 4.88 -21.63
CA ARG A 195 -0.38 4.05 -22.49
C ARG A 195 0.84 3.68 -21.68
N CYS A 196 1.12 2.38 -21.59
CA CYS A 196 2.24 1.85 -20.84
C CYS A 196 3.14 1.02 -21.75
N LEU A 197 4.44 1.14 -21.57
CA LEU A 197 5.47 0.39 -22.25
C LEU A 197 6.43 -0.19 -21.22
N GLY A 198 6.74 -1.47 -21.39
CA GLY A 198 7.80 -2.13 -20.64
C GLY A 198 9.16 -1.98 -21.32
N SER A 199 10.21 -1.84 -20.53
CA SER A 199 11.59 -1.68 -20.97
C SER A 199 12.56 -2.50 -20.10
N GLY A 200 13.72 -2.81 -20.65
CA GLY A 200 14.68 -3.71 -20.02
C GLY A 200 14.12 -5.14 -19.91
N ARG A 201 14.90 -6.03 -19.32
CA ARG A 201 14.45 -7.39 -19.06
C ARG A 201 15.02 -7.91 -17.75
N VAL A 202 14.15 -8.53 -16.96
CA VAL A 202 14.55 -9.37 -15.84
C VAL A 202 14.99 -10.74 -16.34
N ASN A 203 15.64 -11.54 -15.49
CA ASN A 203 16.02 -12.90 -15.87
C ASN A 203 14.77 -13.78 -16.15
N LYS A 204 14.98 -14.89 -16.85
CA LYS A 204 13.88 -15.76 -17.31
C LYS A 204 13.06 -16.33 -16.15
N GLU A 205 13.69 -16.78 -15.08
CA GLU A 205 13.03 -17.39 -13.92
C GLU A 205 12.09 -16.39 -13.22
N ARG A 206 12.53 -15.13 -13.08
CA ARG A 206 11.69 -14.05 -12.52
C ARG A 206 10.53 -13.71 -13.44
N ALA A 207 10.77 -13.64 -14.75
CA ALA A 207 9.73 -13.36 -15.73
C ALA A 207 8.65 -14.45 -15.74
N GLU A 208 9.01 -15.72 -15.62
CA GLU A 208 8.08 -16.85 -15.61
C GLU A 208 7.18 -16.84 -14.38
N HIS A 209 7.68 -16.41 -13.22
CA HIS A 209 6.92 -16.43 -11.98
C HIS A 209 5.70 -15.48 -11.99
N TYR A 210 5.80 -14.31 -12.62
CA TYR A 210 4.75 -13.29 -12.67
C TYR A 210 4.26 -12.96 -14.09
N GLY A 211 4.85 -13.57 -15.11
CA GLY A 211 4.50 -13.30 -16.50
C GLY A 211 4.96 -11.93 -17.03
N CYS A 212 5.77 -11.20 -16.27
CA CYS A 212 6.28 -9.88 -16.67
C CYS A 212 7.78 -9.93 -16.92
N PRO A 213 8.24 -9.70 -18.16
CA PRO A 213 9.65 -9.73 -18.48
C PRO A 213 10.38 -8.40 -18.25
N TYR A 214 9.67 -7.33 -17.89
CA TYR A 214 10.23 -5.99 -17.87
C TYR A 214 10.80 -5.59 -16.51
N ALA A 215 11.95 -4.90 -16.55
CA ALA A 215 12.57 -4.32 -15.37
C ALA A 215 12.01 -2.93 -15.04
N VAL A 216 11.59 -2.21 -16.06
CA VAL A 216 11.03 -0.83 -15.97
C VAL A 216 9.72 -0.80 -16.72
N GLU A 217 8.76 -0.08 -16.17
CA GLU A 217 7.55 0.29 -16.89
C GLU A 217 7.37 1.81 -16.88
N THR A 218 7.02 2.34 -18.06
CA THR A 218 6.80 3.77 -18.31
C THR A 218 5.39 3.96 -18.81
N ALA A 219 4.66 4.90 -18.22
CA ALA A 219 3.29 5.18 -18.61
C ALA A 219 3.04 6.66 -18.82
N THR A 220 2.28 6.99 -19.87
CA THR A 220 1.78 8.35 -20.15
C THR A 220 0.27 8.37 -19.97
N PHE A 221 -0.23 9.35 -19.24
CA PHE A 221 -1.64 9.48 -18.88
C PHE A 221 -2.24 10.73 -19.48
N ARG A 222 -3.45 10.59 -20.05
CA ARG A 222 -4.37 11.72 -20.22
C ARG A 222 -5.28 11.80 -19.01
N LEU A 223 -5.43 12.98 -18.45
CA LEU A 223 -6.24 13.22 -17.27
C LEU A 223 -7.66 13.63 -17.66
N ARG A 224 -8.64 13.40 -16.77
CA ARG A 224 -10.05 13.77 -17.02
C ARG A 224 -10.22 15.28 -16.86
N ASN A 225 -10.97 15.88 -17.78
CA ASN A 225 -11.31 17.31 -17.74
C ASN A 225 -10.07 18.21 -17.55
N SER A 226 -8.95 17.82 -18.15
CA SER A 226 -7.67 18.52 -18.03
C SER A 226 -6.86 18.40 -19.32
N ASP A 227 -6.12 19.45 -19.64
CA ASP A 227 -5.15 19.47 -20.73
C ASP A 227 -3.77 18.95 -20.30
N ILE A 228 -3.60 18.69 -19.00
CA ILE A 228 -2.34 18.19 -18.44
C ILE A 228 -2.10 16.75 -18.91
N VAL A 229 -0.90 16.50 -19.40
CA VAL A 229 -0.36 15.15 -19.60
C VAL A 229 0.51 14.82 -18.41
N ALA A 230 0.42 13.58 -17.95
CA ALA A 230 1.25 13.07 -16.85
C ALA A 230 2.05 11.85 -17.30
N GLU A 231 3.25 11.71 -16.76
CA GLU A 231 4.11 10.54 -16.95
C GLU A 231 4.49 9.92 -15.61
N ALA A 232 4.56 8.59 -15.61
CA ALA A 232 5.02 7.82 -14.47
C ALA A 232 6.04 6.77 -14.92
N HIS A 233 7.11 6.63 -14.16
CA HIS A 233 8.14 5.61 -14.36
C HIS A 233 8.27 4.78 -13.10
N ARG A 234 8.32 3.47 -13.26
CA ARG A 234 8.54 2.55 -12.14
C ARG A 234 9.61 1.53 -12.48
N CYS A 235 10.66 1.47 -11.66
CA CYS A 235 11.70 0.46 -11.72
C CYS A 235 11.86 -0.24 -10.36
N LEU A 236 12.05 -1.57 -10.38
CA LEU A 236 12.26 -2.39 -9.18
C LEU A 236 13.72 -2.85 -9.03
N PHE A 237 14.56 -2.61 -10.01
CA PHE A 237 15.93 -3.16 -10.08
C PHE A 237 17.01 -2.13 -10.42
N GLU A 238 16.66 -0.86 -10.49
CA GLU A 238 17.61 0.14 -10.97
C GLU A 238 18.57 0.59 -9.86
N ARG A 239 19.85 0.71 -10.25
CA ARG A 239 20.79 1.59 -9.57
C ARG A 239 20.57 2.98 -10.12
N VAL A 240 20.13 3.89 -9.27
CA VAL A 240 20.10 5.31 -9.61
C VAL A 240 21.56 5.77 -9.75
N PHE A 241 21.92 6.25 -10.91
CA PHE A 241 23.21 6.87 -11.17
C PHE A 241 23.08 8.38 -10.93
#